data_228d1eb7903f533efb15e6358dc21b19
#
_entry.id   228d1eb7903f533efb15e6358dc21b19
#
_cell.length_a   1.000
_cell.length_b   1.000
_cell.length_c   1.000
_cell.angle_alpha   90.00
_cell.angle_beta   90.00
_cell.angle_gamma   90.00
#
_symmetry.space_group_name_H-M   'P 1'
#
loop_
_entity.id
_entity.type
_entity.pdbx_description
1 polymer ?
#
loop_
_entity_poly.entity_id
_entity_poly.type
_entity_poly.pdbx_seq_one_letter_code
_entity_poly.pdbx_strand_id
1 'polypeptide(L)'
;MTDTPDIAALVRRIEVLEAEADIRRLQARYMFLCDTPLPEFGVADDGERIDRIMALYAEDAIWEGVGEYYDNQFGRLEGAAAIRAHFEKFWGEKKDPALLMNCHYLTSEQIHVHGDTADGQWVHMQPWLFSDGTAMLRSSRLNNGFRKGSDGVWKITRTRTENVFIAPLPATWASDYPSKSVLMAE
;
A
#
# COMPACT_ATOMS: atom_id res chain seq x y z
N MET A 1 47.18 3.36 17.60
CA MET A 1 46.15 2.55 18.30
C MET A 1 45.07 2.29 17.28
N THR A 2 44.94 1.06 16.79
CA THR A 2 43.85 0.67 15.88
C THR A 2 42.63 0.46 16.76
N ASP A 3 41.62 1.37 16.62
CA ASP A 3 40.32 1.21 17.26
C ASP A 3 39.71 -0.12 16.80
N THR A 4 39.58 -1.05 17.72
CA THR A 4 38.89 -2.32 17.45
C THR A 4 37.41 -1.97 17.23
N PRO A 5 36.82 -2.33 16.08
CA PRO A 5 35.42 -2.00 15.83
C PRO A 5 34.51 -2.61 16.91
N ASP A 6 33.58 -1.83 17.44
CA ASP A 6 32.55 -2.34 18.35
C ASP A 6 31.57 -3.24 17.55
N ILE A 7 31.83 -4.55 17.62
CA ILE A 7 31.03 -5.57 16.91
C ILE A 7 29.55 -5.47 17.30
N ALA A 8 29.24 -5.20 18.57
CA ALA A 8 27.82 -5.06 19.00
C ALA A 8 27.16 -3.86 18.36
N ALA A 9 27.89 -2.75 18.19
CA ALA A 9 27.35 -1.58 17.46
C ALA A 9 27.15 -1.88 15.97
N LEU A 10 28.02 -2.64 15.33
CA LEU A 10 27.86 -3.07 13.95
C LEU A 10 26.67 -4.00 13.78
N VAL A 11 26.47 -4.97 14.68
CA VAL A 11 25.31 -5.87 14.65
C VAL A 11 24.02 -5.07 14.75
N ARG A 12 23.89 -4.16 15.72
CA ARG A 12 22.71 -3.29 15.83
C ARG A 12 22.42 -2.48 14.57
N ARG A 13 23.46 -1.98 13.91
CA ARG A 13 23.29 -1.25 12.63
C ARG A 13 22.78 -2.16 11.51
N ILE A 14 23.27 -3.39 11.45
CA ILE A 14 22.80 -4.38 10.47
C ILE A 14 21.33 -4.71 10.73
N GLU A 15 20.95 -4.97 11.98
CA GLU A 15 19.57 -5.24 12.36
C GLU A 15 18.60 -4.13 11.94
N VAL A 16 18.98 -2.86 12.09
CA VAL A 16 18.20 -1.72 11.62
C VAL A 16 18.07 -1.71 10.09
N LEU A 17 19.17 -1.92 9.36
CA LEU A 17 19.15 -1.93 7.89
C LEU A 17 18.31 -3.10 7.35
N GLU A 18 18.38 -4.27 7.98
CA GLU A 18 17.54 -5.42 7.63
C GLU A 18 16.06 -5.13 7.88
N ALA A 19 15.73 -4.53 9.03
CA ALA A 19 14.37 -4.13 9.35
C ALA A 19 13.80 -3.11 8.34
N GLU A 20 14.58 -2.08 7.98
CA GLU A 20 14.19 -1.14 6.93
C GLU A 20 13.95 -1.84 5.59
N ALA A 21 14.81 -2.78 5.21
CA ALA A 21 14.67 -3.54 3.97
C ALA A 21 13.42 -4.43 3.97
N ASP A 22 13.09 -5.06 5.12
CA ASP A 22 11.90 -5.88 5.27
C ASP A 22 10.62 -5.04 5.20
N ILE A 23 10.59 -3.91 5.90
CA ILE A 23 9.45 -2.96 5.87
C ILE A 23 9.25 -2.42 4.46
N ARG A 24 10.31 -2.08 3.75
CA ARG A 24 10.25 -1.62 2.35
C ARG A 24 9.63 -2.68 1.44
N ARG A 25 10.07 -3.93 1.56
CA ARG A 25 9.50 -5.07 0.80
C ARG A 25 8.03 -5.30 1.15
N LEU A 26 7.68 -5.25 2.43
CA LEU A 26 6.31 -5.40 2.91
C LEU A 26 5.40 -4.31 2.35
N GLN A 27 5.82 -3.04 2.44
CA GLN A 27 5.06 -1.90 1.92
C GLN A 27 4.91 -1.95 0.39
N ALA A 28 5.97 -2.28 -0.33
CA ALA A 28 5.93 -2.46 -1.78
C ALA A 28 4.97 -3.57 -2.18
N ARG A 29 5.01 -4.72 -1.51
CA ARG A 29 4.12 -5.84 -1.78
C ARG A 29 2.65 -5.48 -1.52
N TYR A 30 2.37 -4.75 -0.43
CA TYR A 30 1.02 -4.26 -0.15
C TYR A 30 0.47 -3.41 -1.31
N MET A 31 1.27 -2.47 -1.83
CA MET A 31 0.87 -1.65 -2.96
C MET A 31 0.62 -2.48 -4.23
N PHE A 32 1.51 -3.42 -4.55
CA PHE A 32 1.34 -4.33 -5.68
C PHE A 32 0.04 -5.12 -5.59
N LEU A 33 -0.30 -5.65 -4.44
CA LEU A 33 -1.55 -6.38 -4.21
C LEU A 33 -2.78 -5.48 -4.36
N CYS A 34 -2.64 -4.17 -4.12
CA CYS A 34 -3.74 -3.20 -4.27
C CYS A 34 -3.91 -2.66 -5.70
N ASP A 35 -3.00 -2.96 -6.62
CA ASP A 35 -3.09 -2.51 -8.02
C ASP A 35 -4.18 -3.25 -8.81
N THR A 36 -4.71 -2.59 -9.83
CA THR A 36 -5.68 -3.15 -10.79
C THR A 36 -5.20 -2.85 -12.21
N PRO A 37 -5.14 -3.83 -13.13
CA PRO A 37 -5.26 -5.26 -12.86
C PRO A 37 -4.15 -5.76 -11.93
N LEU A 38 -4.40 -6.87 -11.24
CA LEU A 38 -3.49 -7.42 -10.24
C LEU A 38 -2.15 -7.84 -10.86
N PRO A 39 -1.02 -7.23 -10.47
CA PRO A 39 0.27 -7.53 -11.06
C PRO A 39 1.03 -8.67 -10.37
N GLU A 40 0.64 -9.10 -9.17
CA GLU A 40 1.37 -10.13 -8.45
C GLU A 40 1.18 -11.50 -9.09
N PHE A 41 2.28 -12.08 -9.55
CA PHE A 41 2.28 -13.38 -10.21
C PHE A 41 1.82 -14.52 -9.28
N GLY A 42 1.00 -15.42 -9.80
CA GLY A 42 0.51 -16.60 -9.08
C GLY A 42 -0.62 -16.29 -8.09
N VAL A 43 -1.31 -15.14 -8.20
CA VAL A 43 -2.58 -14.89 -7.52
C VAL A 43 -3.71 -15.27 -8.47
N ALA A 44 -4.59 -16.17 -8.02
CA ALA A 44 -5.62 -16.74 -8.88
C ALA A 44 -6.84 -15.81 -9.03
N ASP A 45 -7.23 -15.12 -7.95
CA ASP A 45 -8.43 -14.29 -7.89
C ASP A 45 -8.34 -13.23 -6.78
N ASP A 46 -9.40 -12.43 -6.66
CA ASP A 46 -9.49 -11.37 -5.64
C ASP A 46 -9.62 -11.94 -4.21
N GLY A 47 -10.13 -13.14 -4.03
CA GLY A 47 -10.17 -13.80 -2.72
C GLY A 47 -8.76 -14.11 -2.21
N GLU A 48 -7.94 -14.72 -3.07
CA GLU A 48 -6.53 -14.98 -2.75
C GLU A 48 -5.74 -13.66 -2.59
N ARG A 49 -6.04 -12.63 -3.41
CA ARG A 49 -5.49 -11.29 -3.25
C ARG A 49 -5.73 -10.76 -1.83
N ILE A 50 -6.98 -10.82 -1.36
CA ILE A 50 -7.38 -10.34 -0.03
C ILE A 50 -6.66 -11.14 1.06
N ASP A 51 -6.57 -12.45 0.94
CA ASP A 51 -5.84 -13.28 1.89
C ASP A 51 -4.37 -12.89 1.99
N ARG A 52 -3.72 -12.65 0.86
CA ARG A 52 -2.33 -12.18 0.80
C ARG A 52 -2.15 -10.78 1.40
N ILE A 53 -3.10 -9.87 1.18
CA ILE A 53 -3.10 -8.54 1.80
C ILE A 53 -3.24 -8.69 3.32
N MET A 54 -4.22 -9.47 3.78
CA MET A 54 -4.46 -9.66 5.21
C MET A 54 -3.31 -10.35 5.92
N ALA A 55 -2.55 -11.18 5.23
CA ALA A 55 -1.32 -11.77 5.77
C ALA A 55 -0.22 -10.73 6.08
N LEU A 56 -0.30 -9.52 5.52
CA LEU A 56 0.64 -8.42 5.81
C LEU A 56 0.24 -7.61 7.05
N TYR A 57 -1.01 -7.69 7.50
CA TYR A 57 -1.53 -6.92 8.61
C TYR A 57 -1.42 -7.66 9.95
N ALA A 58 -1.24 -6.89 11.03
CA ALA A 58 -1.44 -7.37 12.39
C ALA A 58 -2.95 -7.47 12.68
N GLU A 59 -3.34 -8.33 13.63
CA GLU A 59 -4.75 -8.53 13.97
C GLU A 59 -5.43 -7.27 14.53
N ASP A 60 -4.68 -6.47 15.27
CA ASP A 60 -5.11 -5.20 15.88
C ASP A 60 -4.84 -3.97 15.00
N ALA A 61 -4.56 -4.18 13.71
CA ALA A 61 -4.21 -3.11 12.80
C ALA A 61 -5.33 -2.08 12.62
N ILE A 62 -4.92 -0.84 12.32
CA ILE A 62 -5.82 0.27 12.00
C ILE A 62 -5.59 0.67 10.54
N TRP A 63 -6.67 0.85 9.79
CA TRP A 63 -6.65 1.39 8.45
C TRP A 63 -7.54 2.63 8.39
N GLU A 64 -6.94 3.79 8.08
CA GLU A 64 -7.65 5.06 8.10
C GLU A 64 -7.31 5.96 6.92
N GLY A 65 -8.31 6.65 6.43
CA GLY A 65 -8.16 7.74 5.47
C GLY A 65 -8.50 9.07 6.15
N VAL A 66 -7.72 10.09 5.83
CA VAL A 66 -7.85 11.43 6.43
C VAL A 66 -8.03 12.46 5.32
N GLY A 67 -8.95 13.37 5.55
CA GLY A 67 -9.38 14.39 4.60
C GLY A 67 -10.78 14.12 4.07
N GLU A 68 -11.48 15.18 3.68
CA GLU A 68 -12.90 15.17 3.28
C GLU A 68 -13.24 14.05 2.28
N TYR A 69 -12.34 13.75 1.36
CA TYR A 69 -12.54 12.69 0.38
C TYR A 69 -12.62 11.30 1.02
N TYR A 70 -11.71 11.00 1.97
CA TYR A 70 -11.68 9.68 2.62
C TYR A 70 -12.69 9.54 3.74
N ASP A 71 -13.00 10.63 4.46
CA ASP A 71 -14.00 10.63 5.54
C ASP A 71 -15.37 10.17 5.04
N ASN A 72 -15.71 10.48 3.78
CA ASN A 72 -16.96 10.07 3.15
C ASN A 72 -16.90 8.68 2.49
N GLN A 73 -15.73 8.02 2.43
CA GLN A 73 -15.59 6.72 1.79
C GLN A 73 -15.47 5.56 2.80
N PHE A 74 -14.55 5.64 3.74
CA PHE A 74 -14.28 4.54 4.66
C PHE A 74 -13.86 5.00 6.07
N GLY A 75 -13.42 6.25 6.25
CA GLY A 75 -13.03 6.80 7.55
C GLY A 75 -11.93 5.97 8.23
N ARG A 76 -12.26 5.33 9.35
CA ARG A 76 -11.35 4.54 10.15
C ARG A 76 -11.90 3.14 10.41
N LEU A 77 -11.08 2.13 10.15
CA LEU A 77 -11.34 0.71 10.39
C LEU A 77 -10.36 0.17 11.43
N GLU A 78 -10.86 -0.57 12.40
CA GLU A 78 -10.08 -1.13 13.49
C GLU A 78 -10.17 -2.67 13.50
N GLY A 79 -9.00 -3.31 13.50
CA GLY A 79 -8.84 -4.75 13.49
C GLY A 79 -8.89 -5.37 12.10
N ALA A 80 -8.20 -6.51 11.97
CA ALA A 80 -8.05 -7.22 10.70
C ALA A 80 -9.40 -7.61 10.07
N ALA A 81 -10.40 -7.96 10.88
CA ALA A 81 -11.72 -8.34 10.37
C ALA A 81 -12.43 -7.17 9.65
N ALA A 82 -12.39 -5.96 10.21
CA ALA A 82 -12.99 -4.78 9.60
C ALA A 82 -12.24 -4.38 8.31
N ILE A 83 -10.91 -4.48 8.31
CA ILE A 83 -10.08 -4.21 7.14
C ILE A 83 -10.36 -5.22 6.04
N ARG A 84 -10.48 -6.51 6.36
CA ARG A 84 -10.87 -7.57 5.41
C ARG A 84 -12.22 -7.28 4.76
N ALA A 85 -13.24 -6.99 5.57
CA ALA A 85 -14.58 -6.68 5.07
C ALA A 85 -14.59 -5.49 4.09
N HIS A 86 -13.73 -4.49 4.33
CA HIS A 86 -13.55 -3.38 3.40
C HIS A 86 -12.98 -3.83 2.05
N PHE A 87 -11.95 -4.68 2.03
CA PHE A 87 -11.38 -5.20 0.79
C PHE A 87 -12.33 -6.13 0.05
N GLU A 88 -13.07 -6.98 0.77
CA GLU A 88 -14.10 -7.83 0.20
C GLU A 88 -15.19 -7.00 -0.49
N LYS A 89 -15.63 -5.91 0.13
CA LYS A 89 -16.54 -4.95 -0.50
C LYS A 89 -15.91 -4.25 -1.70
N PHE A 90 -14.63 -3.85 -1.60
CA PHE A 90 -13.97 -3.10 -2.67
C PHE A 90 -13.81 -3.92 -3.95
N TRP A 91 -13.37 -5.19 -3.87
CA TRP A 91 -13.16 -6.06 -5.04
C TRP A 91 -14.33 -6.99 -5.32
N GLY A 92 -15.12 -7.40 -4.32
CA GLY A 92 -16.22 -8.33 -4.49
C GLY A 92 -17.50 -7.72 -5.11
N GLU A 93 -17.71 -6.42 -4.97
CA GLU A 93 -18.85 -5.74 -5.55
C GLU A 93 -18.58 -5.29 -7.00
N LYS A 94 -19.45 -5.71 -7.92
CA LYS A 94 -19.39 -5.19 -9.29
C LYS A 94 -19.69 -3.69 -9.27
N LYS A 95 -18.77 -2.90 -9.77
CA LYS A 95 -18.89 -1.44 -9.86
C LYS A 95 -19.26 -1.01 -11.28
N ASP A 96 -20.05 0.06 -11.38
CA ASP A 96 -20.37 0.71 -12.63
C ASP A 96 -20.24 2.24 -12.43
N PRO A 97 -19.25 2.89 -13.06
CA PRO A 97 -18.24 2.30 -13.96
C PRO A 97 -17.23 1.40 -13.21
N ALA A 98 -16.76 0.36 -13.90
CA ALA A 98 -15.75 -0.54 -13.37
C ALA A 98 -14.38 0.12 -13.33
N LEU A 99 -13.59 -0.15 -12.30
CA LEU A 99 -12.17 0.26 -12.24
C LEU A 99 -11.37 -0.65 -13.16
N LEU A 100 -10.78 -0.09 -14.22
CA LEU A 100 -9.95 -0.82 -15.17
C LEU A 100 -8.47 -0.81 -14.79
N MET A 101 -8.00 0.30 -14.22
CA MET A 101 -6.59 0.45 -13.86
C MET A 101 -6.44 1.38 -12.67
N ASN A 102 -5.63 0.95 -11.72
CA ASN A 102 -4.94 1.82 -10.80
C ASN A 102 -3.54 1.26 -10.50
N CYS A 103 -2.57 2.14 -10.33
CA CYS A 103 -1.19 1.78 -9.97
C CYS A 103 -0.70 2.68 -8.85
N HIS A 104 -0.05 2.08 -7.87
CA HIS A 104 0.49 2.80 -6.72
C HIS A 104 1.97 3.14 -6.93
N TYR A 105 2.28 4.42 -7.06
CA TYR A 105 3.66 4.91 -7.13
C TYR A 105 4.05 5.52 -5.79
N LEU A 106 5.07 4.94 -5.14
CA LEU A 106 5.61 5.44 -3.88
C LEU A 106 6.91 6.20 -4.11
N THR A 107 7.03 7.37 -3.51
CA THR A 107 8.22 8.22 -3.53
C THR A 107 8.53 8.79 -2.15
N SER A 108 9.66 9.46 -2.00
CA SER A 108 10.05 10.19 -0.78
C SER A 108 9.99 9.34 0.50
N GLU A 109 10.54 8.14 0.41
CA GLU A 109 10.54 7.18 1.50
C GLU A 109 11.33 7.67 2.72
N GLN A 110 10.74 7.50 3.89
CA GLN A 110 11.41 7.63 5.18
C GLN A 110 10.93 6.49 6.08
N ILE A 111 11.86 5.70 6.63
CA ILE A 111 11.56 4.61 7.56
C ILE A 111 12.41 4.83 8.81
N HIS A 112 11.76 4.77 9.98
CA HIS A 112 12.39 4.91 11.28
C HIS A 112 12.11 3.67 12.12
N VAL A 113 13.16 2.92 12.46
CA VAL A 113 13.07 1.67 13.24
C VAL A 113 13.37 1.95 14.71
N HIS A 114 12.51 1.47 15.60
CA HIS A 114 12.56 1.60 17.05
C HIS A 114 12.48 0.22 17.73
N GLY A 115 13.53 -0.58 17.60
CA GLY A 115 13.52 -1.97 18.06
C GLY A 115 12.53 -2.81 17.24
N ASP A 116 11.49 -3.34 17.89
CA ASP A 116 10.46 -4.17 17.24
C ASP A 116 9.27 -3.36 16.68
N THR A 117 9.35 -2.04 16.66
CA THR A 117 8.37 -1.15 16.04
C THR A 117 9.05 -0.24 15.02
N ALA A 118 8.27 0.27 14.07
CA ALA A 118 8.77 1.24 13.10
C ALA A 118 7.64 2.11 12.57
N ASP A 119 8.02 3.32 12.13
CA ASP A 119 7.18 4.23 11.37
C ASP A 119 7.73 4.38 9.97
N GLY A 120 6.84 4.45 8.97
CA GLY A 120 7.21 4.67 7.57
C GLY A 120 6.35 5.75 6.92
N GLN A 121 6.99 6.60 6.14
CA GLN A 121 6.34 7.68 5.41
C GLN A 121 6.68 7.63 3.93
N TRP A 122 5.68 7.91 3.10
CA TRP A 122 5.82 7.99 1.63
C TRP A 122 4.93 9.09 1.08
N VAL A 123 5.31 9.63 -0.07
CA VAL A 123 4.38 10.34 -0.95
C VAL A 123 3.87 9.34 -1.98
N HIS A 124 2.57 9.20 -2.04
CA HIS A 124 1.86 8.26 -2.89
C HIS A 124 1.22 9.00 -4.06
N MET A 125 1.34 8.45 -5.27
CA MET A 125 0.64 8.90 -6.47
C MET A 125 -0.06 7.72 -7.12
N GLN A 126 -1.27 7.94 -7.65
CA GLN A 126 -2.12 6.86 -8.14
C GLN A 126 -3.02 7.34 -9.27
N PRO A 127 -2.74 7.02 -10.54
CA PRO A 127 -3.69 7.20 -11.62
C PRO A 127 -4.80 6.13 -11.56
N TRP A 128 -6.02 6.55 -11.87
CA TRP A 128 -7.18 5.68 -11.98
C TRP A 128 -7.82 5.85 -13.35
N LEU A 129 -8.27 4.72 -13.94
CA LEU A 129 -9.05 4.69 -15.17
C LEU A 129 -10.28 3.80 -14.98
N PHE A 130 -11.44 4.29 -15.41
CA PHE A 130 -12.70 3.59 -15.33
C PHE A 130 -13.23 3.20 -16.71
N SER A 131 -14.18 2.25 -16.74
CA SER A 131 -14.74 1.68 -17.97
C SER A 131 -15.56 2.67 -18.82
N ASP A 132 -16.00 3.76 -18.23
CA ASP A 132 -16.68 4.86 -18.95
C ASP A 132 -15.71 5.87 -19.56
N GLY A 133 -14.38 5.64 -19.42
CA GLY A 133 -13.34 6.53 -19.92
C GLY A 133 -13.00 7.67 -18.95
N THR A 134 -13.68 7.77 -17.81
CA THR A 134 -13.25 8.73 -16.79
C THR A 134 -11.93 8.32 -16.19
N ALA A 135 -11.10 9.30 -15.88
CA ALA A 135 -9.79 9.07 -15.28
C ALA A 135 -9.45 10.16 -14.27
N MET A 136 -8.66 9.81 -13.26
CA MET A 136 -8.20 10.76 -12.24
C MET A 136 -6.78 10.46 -11.80
N LEU A 137 -6.09 11.49 -11.34
CA LEU A 137 -4.82 11.39 -10.64
C LEU A 137 -5.05 11.74 -9.18
N ARG A 138 -4.58 10.86 -8.30
CA ARG A 138 -4.68 11.03 -6.85
C ARG A 138 -3.29 11.13 -6.25
N SER A 139 -3.14 11.92 -5.21
CA SER A 139 -1.94 11.95 -4.40
C SER A 139 -2.29 11.97 -2.92
N SER A 140 -1.48 11.27 -2.14
CA SER A 140 -1.65 11.18 -0.69
C SER A 140 -0.29 11.08 0.00
N ARG A 141 -0.25 11.45 1.27
CA ARG A 141 0.84 11.06 2.18
C ARG A 141 0.43 9.80 2.91
N LEU A 142 1.34 8.86 3.00
CA LEU A 142 1.18 7.65 3.81
C LEU A 142 1.99 7.81 5.08
N ASN A 143 1.37 7.55 6.23
CA ASN A 143 2.01 7.54 7.55
C ASN A 143 1.66 6.20 8.21
N ASN A 144 2.48 5.19 7.95
CA ASN A 144 2.20 3.82 8.33
C ASN A 144 3.03 3.38 9.53
N GLY A 145 2.46 2.50 10.33
CA GLY A 145 3.12 1.87 11.48
C GLY A 145 3.34 0.39 11.25
N PHE A 146 4.42 -0.13 11.82
CA PHE A 146 4.83 -1.53 11.68
C PHE A 146 5.27 -2.10 13.03
N ARG A 147 5.12 -3.42 13.19
CA ARG A 147 5.59 -4.16 14.37
C ARG A 147 6.14 -5.51 13.94
N LYS A 148 7.27 -5.88 14.52
CA LYS A 148 7.87 -7.20 14.37
C LYS A 148 7.21 -8.17 15.34
N GLY A 149 6.73 -9.28 14.84
CA GLY A 149 6.17 -10.35 15.66
C GLY A 149 7.24 -11.17 16.37
N SER A 150 6.83 -12.02 17.31
CA SER A 150 7.71 -12.96 17.99
C SER A 150 8.34 -14.00 17.05
N ASP A 151 7.76 -14.19 15.88
CA ASP A 151 8.26 -15.00 14.76
C ASP A 151 9.32 -14.26 13.90
N GLY A 152 9.65 -13.03 14.25
CA GLY A 152 10.58 -12.19 13.52
C GLY A 152 10.00 -11.50 12.27
N VAL A 153 8.71 -11.68 11.97
CA VAL A 153 8.07 -11.15 10.78
C VAL A 153 7.46 -9.76 11.05
N TRP A 154 7.77 -8.81 10.19
CA TRP A 154 7.15 -7.49 10.24
C TRP A 154 5.73 -7.51 9.71
N LYS A 155 4.82 -6.79 10.40
CA LYS A 155 3.41 -6.62 10.05
C LYS A 155 3.01 -5.15 10.06
N ILE A 156 2.07 -4.78 9.20
CA ILE A 156 1.45 -3.45 9.21
C ILE A 156 0.51 -3.37 10.42
N THR A 157 0.74 -2.42 11.31
CA THR A 157 -0.14 -2.12 12.45
C THR A 157 -1.02 -0.91 12.19
N ARG A 158 -0.63 -0.07 11.25
CA ARG A 158 -1.40 1.10 10.86
C ARG A 158 -1.12 1.45 9.41
N THR A 159 -2.19 1.64 8.65
CA THR A 159 -2.16 2.34 7.37
C THR A 159 -2.94 3.64 7.54
N ARG A 160 -2.26 4.78 7.37
CA ARG A 160 -2.87 6.10 7.41
C ARG A 160 -2.58 6.83 6.11
N THR A 161 -3.65 7.10 5.36
CA THR A 161 -3.60 7.77 4.06
C THR A 161 -4.20 9.17 4.20
N GLU A 162 -3.39 10.21 4.01
CA GLU A 162 -3.78 11.61 4.08
C GLU A 162 -3.90 12.16 2.66
N ASN A 163 -5.11 12.57 2.26
CA ASN A 163 -5.34 13.10 0.91
C ASN A 163 -4.57 14.41 0.70
N VAL A 164 -3.83 14.51 -0.40
CA VAL A 164 -3.16 15.73 -0.85
C VAL A 164 -3.98 16.41 -1.94
N PHE A 165 -4.31 15.67 -3.00
CA PHE A 165 -5.23 16.13 -4.04
C PHE A 165 -5.87 14.95 -4.79
N ILE A 166 -6.99 15.26 -5.45
CA ILE A 166 -7.62 14.44 -6.48
C ILE A 166 -7.92 15.36 -7.65
N ALA A 167 -7.40 15.03 -8.82
CA ALA A 167 -7.58 15.82 -10.03
C ALA A 167 -8.15 14.94 -11.14
N PRO A 168 -9.22 15.35 -11.82
CA PRO A 168 -9.69 14.67 -13.03
C PRO A 168 -8.61 14.82 -14.10
N LEU A 169 -8.40 13.76 -14.88
CA LEU A 169 -7.54 13.78 -16.05
C LEU A 169 -8.38 14.08 -17.31
N PRO A 170 -7.81 14.74 -18.34
CA PRO A 170 -8.51 14.98 -19.58
C PRO A 170 -9.00 13.68 -20.23
N ALA A 171 -10.16 13.71 -20.88
CA ALA A 171 -10.74 12.54 -21.58
C ALA A 171 -9.77 11.95 -22.63
N THR A 172 -8.94 12.79 -23.27
CA THR A 172 -7.89 12.37 -24.21
C THR A 172 -6.82 11.49 -23.58
N TRP A 173 -6.58 11.60 -22.27
CA TRP A 173 -5.65 10.74 -21.56
C TRP A 173 -6.12 9.29 -21.57
N ALA A 174 -7.40 9.06 -21.40
CA ALA A 174 -8.01 7.72 -21.35
C ALA A 174 -8.18 7.09 -22.73
N SER A 175 -8.31 7.88 -23.82
CA SER A 175 -8.61 7.36 -25.15
C SER A 175 -7.50 6.51 -25.75
N ASP A 176 -6.23 6.87 -25.53
CA ASP A 176 -5.09 6.18 -26.10
C ASP A 176 -4.35 5.29 -25.08
N TYR A 177 -4.54 5.53 -23.81
CA TYR A 177 -3.76 4.90 -22.75
C TYR A 177 -3.93 3.37 -22.70
N PRO A 178 -5.15 2.81 -22.69
CA PRO A 178 -5.32 1.36 -22.56
C PRO A 178 -4.63 0.57 -23.67
N SER A 179 -4.70 1.03 -24.90
CA SER A 179 -4.12 0.33 -26.06
C SER A 179 -2.58 0.31 -26.07
N LYS A 180 -1.94 1.10 -25.22
CA LYS A 180 -0.47 1.21 -25.12
C LYS A 180 0.06 0.72 -23.77
N SER A 181 -0.81 0.32 -22.85
CA SER A 181 -0.41 -0.15 -21.53
C SER A 181 -0.18 -1.64 -21.51
N VAL A 182 0.94 -2.08 -20.95
CA VAL A 182 1.21 -3.52 -20.70
C VAL A 182 0.25 -4.15 -19.70
N LEU A 183 -0.40 -3.33 -18.86
CA LEU A 183 -1.38 -3.79 -17.89
C LEU A 183 -2.73 -4.12 -18.53
N MET A 184 -2.96 -3.66 -19.77
CA MET A 184 -4.21 -3.84 -20.53
C MET A 184 -4.00 -4.79 -21.73
N ALA A 185 -2.81 -5.40 -21.85
CA ALA A 185 -2.56 -6.42 -22.85
C ALA A 185 -3.35 -7.69 -22.50
N GLU A 186 -4.06 -8.25 -23.49
CA GLU A 186 -4.75 -9.54 -23.38
C GLU A 186 -3.78 -10.70 -23.20
#